data_b364d4b52d99f7ef875eaee357eedaab
#
_entry.id   b364d4b52d99f7ef875eaee357eedaab
#
_cell.length_a   1.000
_cell.length_b   1.000
_cell.length_c   1.000
_cell.angle_alpha   90.00
_cell.angle_beta   90.00
_cell.angle_gamma   90.00
#
_symmetry.space_group_name_H-M   'P 1'
#
loop_
_entity.id
_entity.type
_entity.pdbx_description
1 polymer ?
#
loop_
_entity_poly.entity_id
_entity_poly.type
_entity_poly.pdbx_seq_one_letter_code
_entity_poly.pdbx_strand_id
1 'polypeptide(L)'
;MVVTNRPKPEDVYSVESDALLPTEAGNFRVRVTVDDEGKEHSLLYTGLNSTTIPLVRIHSECLTGDAFGSLKCDCGPQLKHAMDCIQEEGCGAIVYLRQEGRGIGLHAKIKAYALQDLGLDTLDANLALGLPADGRDYEIAAKLLLEMGIDEVRLMTNNPHKINGLKRHGIRVHERVPHITGVGEKNKHYLETKGKRMGHLL
;
A
#
# COMPACT_ATOMS: atom_id res chain seq x y z
N MET A 1 -13.08 0.99 -41.30
CA MET A 1 -11.72 1.58 -41.15
C MET A 1 -11.61 2.19 -39.78
N VAL A 2 -10.86 1.56 -38.86
CA VAL A 2 -10.55 2.17 -37.55
C VAL A 2 -9.42 3.15 -37.79
N VAL A 3 -9.71 4.43 -37.78
CA VAL A 3 -8.68 5.50 -37.80
C VAL A 3 -7.95 5.41 -36.47
N THR A 4 -6.80 4.74 -36.43
CA THR A 4 -5.89 4.79 -35.29
C THR A 4 -5.20 6.15 -35.32
N ASN A 5 -5.75 7.11 -34.57
CA ASN A 5 -5.10 8.39 -34.34
C ASN A 5 -3.89 8.12 -33.42
N ARG A 6 -2.74 7.82 -33.99
CA ARG A 6 -1.49 7.71 -33.23
C ARG A 6 -1.10 9.10 -32.74
N PRO A 7 -0.75 9.26 -31.46
CA PRO A 7 -0.28 10.54 -30.94
C PRO A 7 0.97 10.97 -31.73
N LYS A 8 1.11 12.27 -31.95
CA LYS A 8 2.31 12.82 -32.58
C LYS A 8 3.48 12.77 -31.60
N PRO A 9 4.74 12.72 -32.09
CA PRO A 9 5.91 12.71 -31.21
C PRO A 9 5.94 13.83 -30.16
N GLU A 10 5.45 15.01 -30.51
CA GLU A 10 5.33 16.17 -29.62
C GLU A 10 4.31 15.97 -28.48
N ASP A 11 3.27 15.15 -28.70
CA ASP A 11 2.24 14.88 -27.69
C ASP A 11 2.75 13.88 -26.64
N VAL A 12 3.76 13.08 -26.96
CA VAL A 12 4.26 11.99 -26.08
C VAL A 12 4.94 12.55 -24.82
N TYR A 13 5.59 13.70 -24.92
CA TYR A 13 6.29 14.32 -23.79
C TYR A 13 5.36 15.02 -22.78
N SER A 14 4.10 15.24 -23.14
CA SER A 14 3.08 15.86 -22.28
C SER A 14 2.12 14.82 -21.66
N VAL A 15 2.30 13.53 -21.95
CA VAL A 15 1.43 12.49 -21.41
C VAL A 15 1.72 12.28 -19.93
N GLU A 16 0.69 12.43 -19.09
CA GLU A 16 0.79 12.08 -17.68
C GLU A 16 1.04 10.59 -17.48
N SER A 17 1.73 10.23 -16.40
CA SER A 17 1.95 8.83 -16.00
C SER A 17 0.67 8.24 -15.39
N ASP A 18 -0.43 8.22 -16.16
CA ASP A 18 -1.77 7.78 -15.75
C ASP A 18 -2.43 6.99 -16.90
N ALA A 19 -2.78 5.72 -16.66
CA ALA A 19 -3.29 4.83 -17.67
C ALA A 19 -4.38 3.88 -17.14
N LEU A 20 -5.16 3.30 -18.05
CA LEU A 20 -6.07 2.18 -17.74
C LEU A 20 -5.25 0.93 -17.40
N LEU A 21 -5.66 0.23 -16.36
CA LEU A 21 -5.07 -1.02 -15.90
C LEU A 21 -6.17 -2.06 -15.64
N PRO A 22 -6.50 -2.89 -16.63
CA PRO A 22 -7.35 -4.06 -16.39
C PRO A 22 -6.65 -5.05 -15.47
N THR A 23 -7.36 -5.55 -14.46
CA THR A 23 -6.86 -6.53 -13.49
C THR A 23 -7.88 -7.65 -13.30
N GLU A 24 -7.49 -8.74 -12.61
CA GLU A 24 -8.42 -9.79 -12.22
C GLU A 24 -9.55 -9.31 -11.31
N ALA A 25 -9.30 -8.30 -10.48
CA ALA A 25 -10.31 -7.69 -9.60
C ALA A 25 -11.24 -6.72 -10.34
N GLY A 26 -10.89 -6.28 -11.55
CA GLY A 26 -11.64 -5.31 -12.35
C GLY A 26 -10.77 -4.24 -12.98
N ASN A 27 -11.41 -3.19 -13.49
CA ASN A 27 -10.73 -2.11 -14.19
C ASN A 27 -10.35 -0.98 -13.22
N PHE A 28 -9.06 -0.71 -13.13
CA PHE A 28 -8.50 0.45 -12.45
C PHE A 28 -7.88 1.43 -13.45
N ARG A 29 -7.59 2.62 -13.00
CA ARG A 29 -6.53 3.45 -13.55
C ARG A 29 -5.33 3.37 -12.63
N VAL A 30 -4.13 3.49 -13.19
CA VAL A 30 -2.88 3.58 -12.42
C VAL A 30 -2.18 4.88 -12.76
N ARG A 31 -1.85 5.63 -11.70
CA ARG A 31 -0.97 6.81 -11.77
C ARG A 31 0.32 6.50 -11.04
N VAL A 32 1.44 6.95 -11.58
CA VAL A 32 2.76 6.80 -10.95
C VAL A 32 3.37 8.15 -10.69
N THR A 33 3.96 8.31 -9.51
CA THR A 33 4.71 9.50 -9.09
C THR A 33 6.08 9.08 -8.58
N VAL A 34 7.07 9.93 -8.80
CA VAL A 34 8.45 9.73 -8.31
C VAL A 34 8.69 10.69 -7.15
N ASP A 35 9.21 10.17 -6.04
CA ASP A 35 9.61 11.00 -4.91
C ASP A 35 11.01 11.60 -5.09
N ASP A 36 11.45 12.43 -4.14
CA ASP A 36 12.76 13.11 -4.18
C ASP A 36 13.95 12.13 -4.07
N GLU A 37 13.69 10.88 -3.64
CA GLU A 37 14.69 9.80 -3.59
C GLU A 37 14.69 8.94 -4.87
N GLY A 38 13.83 9.24 -5.84
CA GLY A 38 13.68 8.49 -7.09
C GLY A 38 12.86 7.20 -6.96
N LYS A 39 12.09 7.03 -5.89
CA LYS A 39 11.18 5.89 -5.73
C LYS A 39 9.87 6.15 -6.46
N GLU A 40 9.40 5.17 -7.21
CA GLU A 40 8.16 5.21 -7.96
C GLU A 40 7.00 4.68 -7.12
N HIS A 41 6.13 5.56 -6.66
CA HIS A 41 4.91 5.22 -5.94
C HIS A 41 3.73 5.15 -6.90
N SER A 42 2.80 4.25 -6.65
CA SER A 42 1.64 4.07 -7.53
C SER A 42 0.33 4.34 -6.78
N LEU A 43 -0.61 4.94 -7.51
CA LEU A 43 -2.00 5.09 -7.10
C LEU A 43 -2.88 4.32 -8.08
N LEU A 44 -3.49 3.22 -7.62
CA LEU A 44 -4.54 2.53 -8.36
C LEU A 44 -5.89 3.10 -7.91
N TYR A 45 -6.76 3.47 -8.84
CA TYR A 45 -8.05 4.07 -8.47
C TYR A 45 -9.17 3.74 -9.45
N THR A 46 -10.40 3.81 -8.95
CA THR A 46 -11.61 3.67 -9.75
C THR A 46 -12.72 4.57 -9.18
N GLY A 47 -13.58 5.08 -10.05
CA GLY A 47 -14.82 5.77 -9.69
C GLY A 47 -14.68 7.00 -8.81
N LEU A 48 -13.49 7.62 -8.74
CA LEU A 48 -13.29 8.83 -7.94
C LEU A 48 -14.19 9.96 -8.47
N ASN A 49 -15.06 10.45 -7.60
CA ASN A 49 -15.95 11.57 -7.85
C ASN A 49 -16.11 12.41 -6.58
N SER A 50 -16.68 13.61 -6.70
CA SER A 50 -16.82 14.56 -5.59
C SER A 50 -17.96 14.26 -4.63
N THR A 51 -18.74 13.22 -4.85
CA THR A 51 -19.98 12.97 -4.09
C THR A 51 -19.88 11.82 -3.08
N THR A 52 -18.84 11.00 -3.19
CA THR A 52 -18.66 9.81 -2.34
C THR A 52 -17.30 9.85 -1.67
N ILE A 53 -17.27 9.63 -0.34
CA ILE A 53 -16.01 9.48 0.39
C ILE A 53 -15.36 8.14 -0.04
N PRO A 54 -14.20 8.16 -0.71
CA PRO A 54 -13.62 6.96 -1.30
C PRO A 54 -13.11 5.98 -0.23
N LEU A 55 -13.22 4.69 -0.55
CA LEU A 55 -12.55 3.63 0.20
C LEU A 55 -11.07 3.59 -0.21
N VAL A 56 -10.17 3.81 0.76
CA VAL A 56 -8.74 3.93 0.48
C VAL A 56 -7.92 2.92 1.27
N ARG A 57 -6.95 2.31 0.59
CA ARG A 57 -5.90 1.50 1.20
C ARG A 57 -4.54 2.12 0.96
N ILE A 58 -3.77 2.34 2.04
CA ILE A 58 -2.33 2.60 1.93
C ILE A 58 -1.62 1.27 2.07
N HIS A 59 -0.99 0.80 1.00
CA HIS A 59 -0.26 -0.46 0.97
C HIS A 59 1.25 -0.18 0.85
N SER A 60 2.01 -0.58 1.86
CA SER A 60 3.48 -0.55 1.78
C SER A 60 3.95 -1.82 1.11
N GLU A 61 4.80 -1.69 0.10
CA GLU A 61 5.36 -2.78 -0.71
C GLU A 61 5.83 -3.96 0.14
N CYS A 62 5.56 -5.15 -0.35
CA CYS A 62 6.06 -6.40 0.18
C CYS A 62 6.27 -7.39 -0.97
N LEU A 63 7.41 -7.32 -1.66
CA LEU A 63 7.69 -8.14 -2.83
C LEU A 63 7.42 -9.63 -2.59
N THR A 64 7.81 -10.13 -1.43
CA THR A 64 7.63 -11.54 -1.09
C THR A 64 6.16 -11.93 -0.91
N GLY A 65 5.34 -11.05 -0.34
CA GLY A 65 3.90 -11.30 -0.16
C GLY A 65 3.10 -10.97 -1.42
N ASP A 66 3.35 -9.80 -2.01
CA ASP A 66 2.54 -9.26 -3.09
C ASP A 66 2.76 -10.00 -4.42
N ALA A 67 4.03 -10.35 -4.72
CA ALA A 67 4.41 -10.98 -5.99
C ALA A 67 4.74 -12.48 -5.87
N PHE A 68 5.39 -12.92 -4.79
CA PHE A 68 5.84 -14.30 -4.64
C PHE A 68 4.86 -15.18 -3.85
N GLY A 69 3.78 -14.62 -3.30
CA GLY A 69 2.79 -15.38 -2.56
C GLY A 69 3.31 -15.96 -1.24
N SER A 70 4.26 -15.27 -0.58
CA SER A 70 4.83 -15.73 0.67
C SER A 70 3.77 -15.92 1.75
N LEU A 71 3.79 -17.05 2.43
CA LEU A 71 2.93 -17.36 3.56
C LEU A 71 3.47 -16.84 4.90
N LYS A 72 4.66 -16.21 4.92
CA LYS A 72 5.24 -15.60 6.14
C LYS A 72 4.51 -14.30 6.54
N CYS A 73 3.70 -13.71 5.66
CA CYS A 73 2.92 -12.48 5.92
C CYS A 73 1.52 -12.52 5.30
N ASP A 74 0.74 -11.50 5.59
CA ASP A 74 -0.63 -11.30 5.10
C ASP A 74 -0.72 -10.26 3.95
N CYS A 75 0.42 -9.79 3.41
CA CYS A 75 0.45 -8.64 2.50
C CYS A 75 -0.27 -8.90 1.17
N GLY A 76 0.06 -10.00 0.47
CA GLY A 76 -0.57 -10.34 -0.80
C GLY A 76 -2.09 -10.49 -0.69
N PRO A 77 -2.61 -11.33 0.24
CA PRO A 77 -4.04 -11.41 0.51
C PRO A 77 -4.68 -10.06 0.84
N GLN A 78 -3.99 -9.20 1.61
CA GLN A 78 -4.49 -7.86 1.91
C GLN A 78 -4.59 -6.96 0.68
N LEU A 79 -3.59 -7.00 -0.22
CA LEU A 79 -3.63 -6.22 -1.45
C LEU A 79 -4.79 -6.68 -2.33
N LYS A 80 -4.91 -7.99 -2.57
CA LYS A 80 -5.99 -8.56 -3.37
C LYS A 80 -7.36 -8.20 -2.80
N HIS A 81 -7.58 -8.43 -1.53
CA HIS A 81 -8.86 -8.11 -0.87
C HIS A 81 -9.19 -6.61 -0.93
N ALA A 82 -8.18 -5.72 -0.82
CA ALA A 82 -8.42 -4.29 -0.98
C ALA A 82 -8.87 -3.93 -2.41
N MET A 83 -8.27 -4.55 -3.44
CA MET A 83 -8.69 -4.37 -4.83
C MET A 83 -10.13 -4.83 -5.04
N ASP A 84 -10.48 -6.01 -4.54
CA ASP A 84 -11.84 -6.56 -4.65
C ASP A 84 -12.87 -5.62 -3.98
N CYS A 85 -12.65 -5.21 -2.72
CA CYS A 85 -13.54 -4.31 -2.00
C CYS A 85 -13.73 -2.95 -2.70
N ILE A 86 -12.66 -2.37 -3.25
CA ILE A 86 -12.72 -1.08 -3.94
C ILE A 86 -13.51 -1.20 -5.25
N GLN A 87 -13.39 -2.31 -5.97
CA GLN A 87 -14.19 -2.56 -7.17
C GLN A 87 -15.66 -2.78 -6.84
N GLU A 88 -15.97 -3.50 -5.75
CA GLU A 88 -17.34 -3.71 -5.26
C GLU A 88 -18.00 -2.38 -4.84
N GLU A 89 -17.25 -1.50 -4.16
CA GLU A 89 -17.72 -0.15 -3.78
C GLU A 89 -17.88 0.78 -5.00
N GLY A 90 -17.13 0.53 -6.06
CA GLY A 90 -17.10 1.35 -7.28
C GLY A 90 -16.48 2.74 -7.10
N CYS A 91 -15.93 3.07 -5.92
CA CYS A 91 -15.26 4.35 -5.63
C CYS A 91 -14.14 4.16 -4.61
N GLY A 92 -12.89 4.30 -5.02
CA GLY A 92 -11.78 4.17 -4.09
C GLY A 92 -10.40 4.14 -4.75
N ALA A 93 -9.38 3.99 -3.89
CA ALA A 93 -7.99 3.98 -4.32
C ALA A 93 -7.08 3.12 -3.43
N ILE A 94 -6.03 2.59 -4.04
CA ILE A 94 -4.89 1.97 -3.35
C ILE A 94 -3.66 2.83 -3.61
N VAL A 95 -3.07 3.38 -2.56
CA VAL A 95 -1.74 4.00 -2.63
C VAL A 95 -0.72 2.92 -2.33
N TYR A 96 0.06 2.52 -3.33
CA TYR A 96 1.11 1.52 -3.22
C TYR A 96 2.46 2.21 -3.05
N LEU A 97 3.02 2.12 -1.84
CA LEU A 97 4.24 2.81 -1.46
C LEU A 97 5.47 1.90 -1.56
N ARG A 98 6.52 2.37 -2.21
CA ARG A 98 7.82 1.69 -2.31
C ARG A 98 8.60 1.80 -0.99
N GLN A 99 8.08 1.12 0.04
CA GLN A 99 8.59 1.12 1.41
C GLN A 99 8.76 -0.31 1.93
N GLU A 100 9.50 -1.13 1.16
CA GLU A 100 9.76 -2.53 1.45
C GLU A 100 10.36 -2.72 2.86
N GLY A 101 9.93 -3.78 3.54
CA GLY A 101 10.44 -4.11 4.86
C GLY A 101 10.17 -3.04 5.92
N ARG A 102 9.08 -2.26 5.81
CA ARG A 102 8.79 -1.09 6.66
C ARG A 102 9.83 0.02 6.52
N GLY A 103 10.32 0.24 5.31
CA GLY A 103 11.31 1.27 4.98
C GLY A 103 12.77 0.84 5.11
N ILE A 104 13.06 -0.39 5.57
CA ILE A 104 14.44 -0.89 5.68
C ILE A 104 14.97 -1.52 4.38
N GLY A 105 14.10 -1.74 3.41
CA GLY A 105 14.42 -2.35 2.12
C GLY A 105 14.42 -3.87 2.12
N LEU A 106 14.39 -4.46 0.90
CA LEU A 106 14.29 -5.92 0.71
C LEU A 106 15.50 -6.67 1.27
N HIS A 107 16.72 -6.15 1.04
CA HIS A 107 17.94 -6.82 1.49
C HIS A 107 17.95 -7.01 3.01
N ALA A 108 17.68 -5.94 3.76
CA ALA A 108 17.62 -6.00 5.22
C ALA A 108 16.46 -6.88 5.72
N LYS A 109 15.31 -6.85 5.05
CA LYS A 109 14.19 -7.74 5.36
C LYS A 109 14.55 -9.22 5.21
N ILE A 110 15.28 -9.60 4.16
CA ILE A 110 15.70 -11.00 3.98
C ILE A 110 16.71 -11.41 5.03
N LYS A 111 17.62 -10.53 5.45
CA LYS A 111 18.50 -10.78 6.62
C LYS A 111 17.69 -11.00 7.90
N ALA A 112 16.66 -10.18 8.14
CA ALA A 112 15.76 -10.38 9.27
C ALA A 112 15.04 -11.74 9.19
N TYR A 113 14.60 -12.18 8.01
CA TYR A 113 14.03 -13.50 7.82
C TYR A 113 15.01 -14.63 8.16
N ALA A 114 16.29 -14.51 7.77
CA ALA A 114 17.32 -15.48 8.15
C ALA A 114 17.51 -15.56 9.68
N LEU A 115 17.45 -14.43 10.38
CA LEU A 115 17.48 -14.41 11.85
C LEU A 115 16.22 -15.02 12.48
N GLN A 116 15.07 -14.85 11.86
CA GLN A 116 13.82 -15.52 12.30
C GLN A 116 13.90 -17.03 12.13
N ASP A 117 14.53 -17.52 11.06
CA ASP A 117 14.78 -18.96 10.87
C ASP A 117 15.69 -19.54 11.97
N LEU A 118 16.47 -18.68 12.67
CA LEU A 118 17.27 -19.01 13.85
C LEU A 118 16.52 -18.81 15.20
N GLY A 119 15.22 -18.43 15.14
CA GLY A 119 14.34 -18.35 16.32
C GLY A 119 14.08 -16.94 16.87
N LEU A 120 14.61 -15.86 16.27
CA LEU A 120 14.26 -14.51 16.68
C LEU A 120 12.84 -14.14 16.21
N ASP A 121 12.16 -13.26 16.93
CA ASP A 121 10.92 -12.67 16.39
C ASP A 121 11.22 -11.52 15.43
N THR A 122 10.17 -11.02 14.76
CA THR A 122 10.34 -9.97 13.73
C THR A 122 10.95 -8.68 14.27
N LEU A 123 10.62 -8.29 15.49
CA LEU A 123 11.11 -7.05 16.09
C LEU A 123 12.57 -7.23 16.53
N ASP A 124 12.85 -8.33 17.23
CA ASP A 124 14.19 -8.62 17.74
C ASP A 124 15.19 -8.86 16.60
N ALA A 125 14.75 -9.45 15.48
CA ALA A 125 15.57 -9.58 14.28
C ALA A 125 15.96 -8.21 13.68
N ASN A 126 15.04 -7.24 13.63
CA ASN A 126 15.37 -5.89 13.17
C ASN A 126 16.32 -5.17 14.14
N LEU A 127 16.07 -5.26 15.44
CA LEU A 127 16.94 -4.65 16.46
C LEU A 127 18.36 -5.24 16.43
N ALA A 128 18.48 -6.56 16.25
CA ALA A 128 19.78 -7.23 16.12
C ALA A 128 20.59 -6.76 14.88
N LEU A 129 19.88 -6.28 13.84
CA LEU A 129 20.49 -5.67 12.66
C LEU A 129 20.75 -4.16 12.82
N GLY A 130 20.44 -3.55 13.98
CA GLY A 130 20.55 -2.11 14.20
C GLY A 130 19.54 -1.28 13.40
N LEU A 131 18.42 -1.87 12.99
CA LEU A 131 17.41 -1.24 12.16
C LEU A 131 16.20 -0.78 12.98
N PRO A 132 15.50 0.28 12.54
CA PRO A 132 14.29 0.73 13.22
C PRO A 132 13.17 -0.32 13.11
N ALA A 133 12.31 -0.35 14.11
CA ALA A 133 11.12 -1.21 14.10
C ALA A 133 10.13 -0.84 12.97
N ASP A 134 10.00 0.45 12.69
CA ASP A 134 9.18 1.02 11.60
C ASP A 134 9.77 2.38 11.19
N GLY A 135 10.27 2.47 9.96
CA GLY A 135 10.83 3.68 9.36
C GLY A 135 9.92 4.30 8.29
N ARG A 136 8.64 3.89 8.23
CA ARG A 136 7.73 4.40 7.20
C ARG A 136 7.24 5.80 7.49
N ASP A 137 7.10 6.57 6.42
CA ASP A 137 6.36 7.82 6.38
C ASP A 137 5.15 7.71 5.45
N TYR A 138 4.17 8.59 5.63
CA TYR A 138 2.92 8.59 4.87
C TYR A 138 2.64 9.93 4.20
N GLU A 139 3.62 10.85 4.18
CA GLU A 139 3.51 12.15 3.52
C GLU A 139 3.21 11.99 2.03
N ILE A 140 3.99 11.16 1.34
CA ILE A 140 3.80 10.93 -0.09
C ILE A 140 2.42 10.30 -0.39
N ALA A 141 1.87 9.48 0.52
CA ALA A 141 0.52 8.96 0.36
C ALA A 141 -0.54 10.05 0.44
N ALA A 142 -0.39 10.97 1.41
CA ALA A 142 -1.30 12.10 1.53
C ALA A 142 -1.18 13.04 0.32
N LYS A 143 0.04 13.33 -0.15
CA LYS A 143 0.29 14.13 -1.34
C LYS A 143 -0.43 13.57 -2.56
N LEU A 144 -0.26 12.28 -2.84
CA LEU A 144 -0.93 11.60 -3.96
C LEU A 144 -2.46 11.69 -3.89
N LEU A 145 -3.03 11.54 -2.68
CA LEU A 145 -4.48 11.66 -2.48
C LEU A 145 -4.95 13.10 -2.72
N LEU A 146 -4.24 14.09 -2.17
CA LEU A 146 -4.58 15.51 -2.34
C LEU A 146 -4.48 15.97 -3.80
N GLU A 147 -3.48 15.50 -4.55
CA GLU A 147 -3.35 15.74 -6.00
C GLU A 147 -4.54 15.21 -6.80
N MET A 148 -5.21 14.17 -6.28
CA MET A 148 -6.45 13.64 -6.85
C MET A 148 -7.73 14.33 -6.32
N GLY A 149 -7.59 15.38 -5.50
CA GLY A 149 -8.71 16.07 -4.88
C GLY A 149 -9.35 15.31 -3.72
N ILE A 150 -8.65 14.32 -3.14
CA ILE A 150 -9.13 13.50 -2.04
C ILE A 150 -8.54 14.04 -0.73
N ASP A 151 -9.34 14.73 0.06
CA ASP A 151 -8.99 15.26 1.39
C ASP A 151 -9.66 14.49 2.53
N GLU A 152 -10.62 13.61 2.22
CA GLU A 152 -11.32 12.75 3.16
C GLU A 152 -11.42 11.32 2.64
N VAL A 153 -11.21 10.33 3.54
CA VAL A 153 -11.18 8.91 3.17
C VAL A 153 -11.86 8.03 4.21
N ARG A 154 -12.42 6.91 3.76
CA ARG A 154 -12.68 5.71 4.55
C ARG A 154 -11.44 4.83 4.44
N LEU A 155 -10.66 4.71 5.52
CA LEU A 155 -9.32 4.11 5.46
C LEU A 155 -9.33 2.64 5.86
N MET A 156 -9.05 1.77 4.91
CA MET A 156 -8.90 0.33 5.11
C MET A 156 -7.55 0.02 5.76
N THR A 157 -7.53 -0.12 7.08
CA THR A 157 -6.30 -0.35 7.85
C THR A 157 -6.55 -0.92 9.24
N ASN A 158 -5.55 -1.69 9.74
CA ASN A 158 -5.46 -2.10 11.14
C ASN A 158 -4.29 -1.40 11.86
N ASN A 159 -3.54 -0.54 11.16
CA ASN A 159 -2.38 0.15 11.71
C ASN A 159 -2.72 1.60 12.10
N PRO A 160 -2.75 1.96 13.41
CA PRO A 160 -3.01 3.32 13.86
C PRO A 160 -1.99 4.36 13.33
N HIS A 161 -0.75 3.93 13.06
CA HIS A 161 0.27 4.83 12.51
C HIS A 161 -0.11 5.36 11.11
N LYS A 162 -0.83 4.56 10.29
CA LYS A 162 -1.33 5.02 8.99
C LYS A 162 -2.40 6.10 9.14
N ILE A 163 -3.31 5.92 10.11
CA ILE A 163 -4.35 6.92 10.42
C ILE A 163 -3.71 8.24 10.84
N ASN A 164 -2.79 8.16 11.81
CA ASN A 164 -2.13 9.34 12.36
C ASN A 164 -1.21 10.02 11.32
N GLY A 165 -0.54 9.22 10.46
CA GLY A 165 0.28 9.73 9.38
C GLY A 165 -0.53 10.54 8.38
N LEU A 166 -1.62 10.00 7.86
CA LEU A 166 -2.50 10.72 6.94
C LEU A 166 -3.09 11.99 7.56
N LYS A 167 -3.56 11.93 8.82
CA LYS A 167 -4.10 13.10 9.52
C LYS A 167 -3.08 14.23 9.67
N ARG A 168 -1.82 13.90 9.96
CA ARG A 168 -0.74 14.91 10.06
C ARG A 168 -0.48 15.64 8.75
N HIS A 169 -0.75 15.00 7.63
CA HIS A 169 -0.54 15.55 6.28
C HIS A 169 -1.85 16.01 5.61
N GLY A 170 -2.89 16.33 6.40
CA GLY A 170 -4.08 17.02 5.93
C GLY A 170 -5.21 16.15 5.38
N ILE A 171 -5.09 14.83 5.44
CA ILE A 171 -6.17 13.92 5.05
C ILE A 171 -7.06 13.63 6.27
N ARG A 172 -8.35 13.89 6.13
CA ARG A 172 -9.36 13.52 7.11
C ARG A 172 -9.72 12.03 6.98
N VAL A 173 -9.54 11.27 8.02
CA VAL A 173 -10.00 9.88 8.09
C VAL A 173 -11.40 9.87 8.69
N HIS A 174 -12.41 9.74 7.82
CA HIS A 174 -13.82 9.68 8.18
C HIS A 174 -14.11 8.43 9.01
N GLU A 175 -13.65 7.30 8.52
CA GLU A 175 -13.87 5.99 9.12
C GLU A 175 -12.63 5.10 8.95
N ARG A 176 -12.33 4.30 9.97
CA ARG A 176 -11.42 3.18 9.83
C ARG A 176 -12.20 1.92 9.43
N VAL A 177 -11.89 1.38 8.27
CA VAL A 177 -12.43 0.09 7.83
C VAL A 177 -11.47 -1.02 8.24
N PRO A 178 -11.88 -1.99 9.07
CA PRO A 178 -11.06 -3.14 9.43
C PRO A 178 -10.61 -3.93 8.19
N HIS A 179 -9.37 -4.44 8.23
CA HIS A 179 -8.79 -5.14 7.09
C HIS A 179 -8.00 -6.36 7.54
N ILE A 180 -8.72 -7.40 7.99
CA ILE A 180 -8.15 -8.65 8.47
C ILE A 180 -8.42 -9.73 7.43
N THR A 181 -7.36 -10.19 6.76
CA THR A 181 -7.42 -11.26 5.76
C THR A 181 -6.07 -11.97 5.67
N GLY A 182 -6.06 -13.16 5.05
CA GLY A 182 -4.83 -13.93 4.87
C GLY A 182 -4.25 -14.51 6.15
N VAL A 183 -5.06 -14.69 7.21
CA VAL A 183 -4.64 -15.32 8.46
C VAL A 183 -4.46 -16.82 8.22
N GLY A 184 -3.29 -17.35 8.59
CA GLY A 184 -2.95 -18.76 8.45
C GLY A 184 -1.91 -19.22 9.47
N GLU A 185 -1.70 -20.52 9.57
CA GLU A 185 -0.75 -21.10 10.53
C GLU A 185 0.67 -20.55 10.37
N LYS A 186 1.11 -20.32 9.13
CA LYS A 186 2.48 -19.87 8.81
C LYS A 186 2.78 -18.42 9.18
N ASN A 187 1.75 -17.56 9.30
CA ASN A 187 1.90 -16.15 9.68
C ASN A 187 1.27 -15.79 11.02
N LYS A 188 0.73 -16.76 11.75
CA LYS A 188 0.07 -16.52 13.04
C LYS A 188 0.97 -15.75 14.01
N HIS A 189 2.21 -16.22 14.19
CA HIS A 189 3.18 -15.57 15.07
C HIS A 189 3.53 -14.13 14.63
N TYR A 190 3.66 -13.90 13.32
CA TYR A 190 3.87 -12.58 12.75
C TYR A 190 2.69 -11.63 13.06
N LEU A 191 1.45 -12.09 12.92
CA LEU A 191 0.25 -11.31 13.22
C LEU A 191 0.12 -11.04 14.72
N GLU A 192 0.43 -12.01 15.57
CA GLU A 192 0.48 -11.82 17.03
C GLU A 192 1.50 -10.75 17.42
N THR A 193 2.69 -10.75 16.82
CA THR A 193 3.70 -9.70 17.05
C THR A 193 3.18 -8.33 16.63
N LYS A 194 2.50 -8.23 15.48
CA LYS A 194 1.85 -6.97 15.05
C LYS A 194 0.84 -6.46 16.08
N GLY A 195 -0.03 -7.33 16.60
CA GLY A 195 -1.02 -6.95 17.59
C GLY A 195 -0.40 -6.58 18.93
N LYS A 196 0.39 -7.49 19.52
CA LYS A 196 0.90 -7.36 20.90
C LYS A 196 2.03 -6.33 21.05
N ARG A 197 2.94 -6.26 20.06
CA ARG A 197 4.17 -5.44 20.16
C ARG A 197 4.17 -4.18 19.30
N MET A 198 3.27 -4.08 18.30
CA MET A 198 3.25 -2.96 17.35
C MET A 198 1.92 -2.22 17.30
N GLY A 199 0.99 -2.51 18.22
CA GLY A 199 -0.26 -1.77 18.40
C GLY A 199 -1.25 -1.89 17.25
N HIS A 200 -1.16 -2.94 16.43
CA HIS A 200 -2.16 -3.18 15.39
C HIS A 200 -3.50 -3.63 15.98
N LEU A 201 -4.58 -3.15 15.40
CA LEU A 201 -5.97 -3.47 15.75
C LEU A 201 -6.40 -4.74 14.98
N LEU A 202 -6.04 -5.91 15.51
CA LEU A 202 -6.31 -7.23 14.91
C LEU A 202 -7.39 -7.97 15.68
#